data_feb0fd59794386770e0f37c576787512
#
_entry.id   feb0fd59794386770e0f37c576787512
#
_cell.length_a   1.000
_cell.length_b   1.000
_cell.length_c   1.000
_cell.angle_alpha   90.00
_cell.angle_beta   90.00
_cell.angle_gamma   90.00
#
_symmetry.space_group_name_H-M   'P 1'
#
loop_
_entity.id
_entity.type
_entity.pdbx_description
1 polymer ?
#
loop_
_entity_poly.entity_id
_entity_poly.type
_entity_poly.pdbx_seq_one_letter_code
_entity_poly.pdbx_strand_id
1 'polypeptide(L)'
;MERLLSCAGTGTLYLKVTIATLPDDTLLDIFDFHVRNTYIGGPHGWPTLVHVCQRWRNLVYASPRRLDLQLCCTQKTPARKMLDIWPALPIIIDSGHSVDQVSPAEGADNVMAALEHHGRVRVISLDKGVSSPLLRRIASTLQEPFPELKEVWFNSASSDGSAPALPDSFLASAPRLELLRLDSIPFPALGKLLFSASHLVYLYLEGIPHSGYISPEAMVSGLSALPGLKSFILEFHSPRSRPDQIIQHPSSTRVLLPALTYFRFKGVGEYLEDLTAQIDAPQLCDIGIMFFNQLIFGTSHLLKFIARIERLKALSRAEVVFSPDFVQLRLAPRAQPGPSNDARLSLSTSCRESDWQLSSVTQFCTSSLPSLPTLESLYVSEHRPTKLPHGLDDIEKAQWIEALHPFTAVKDLHLTRELVVRVLGALQELPWEGGTNMLPALQSLFIEGFEPSESLQESITQFVTARQLAGHPVALHHWKREIW
;
A
#
# COMPACT_ATOMS: atom_id res chain seq x y z
N MET A 1 -44.59 -2.68 -75.66
CA MET A 1 -45.39 -1.65 -74.97
C MET A 1 -45.26 -1.86 -73.48
N GLU A 2 -44.14 -1.39 -72.89
CA GLU A 2 -43.87 -1.48 -71.44
C GLU A 2 -43.64 -0.11 -70.93
N ARG A 3 -44.46 0.24 -69.94
CA ARG A 3 -44.41 1.55 -69.23
C ARG A 3 -43.35 1.41 -68.13
N LEU A 4 -42.26 2.19 -68.24
CA LEU A 4 -41.33 2.45 -67.16
C LEU A 4 -41.98 3.43 -66.19
N LEU A 5 -42.29 2.98 -64.97
CA LEU A 5 -42.60 3.78 -63.80
C LEU A 5 -41.29 4.30 -63.22
N SER A 6 -41.03 5.59 -63.35
CA SER A 6 -39.95 6.30 -62.70
C SER A 6 -40.34 6.55 -61.22
N CYS A 7 -39.73 5.81 -60.32
CA CYS A 7 -39.76 6.16 -58.89
C CYS A 7 -38.72 7.25 -58.61
N ALA A 8 -39.20 8.46 -58.38
CA ALA A 8 -38.37 9.54 -57.81
C ALA A 8 -37.98 9.17 -56.40
N GLY A 9 -36.79 8.64 -56.21
CA GLY A 9 -36.19 8.42 -54.94
C GLY A 9 -35.74 9.75 -54.32
N THR A 10 -36.43 10.19 -53.25
CA THR A 10 -35.92 11.21 -52.32
C THR A 10 -34.64 10.70 -51.67
N GLY A 11 -33.49 11.00 -52.31
CA GLY A 11 -32.17 10.74 -51.77
C GLY A 11 -31.93 11.58 -50.55
N THR A 12 -32.20 11.03 -49.38
CA THR A 12 -31.70 11.60 -48.14
C THR A 12 -30.17 11.55 -48.21
N LEU A 13 -29.56 12.71 -48.45
CA LEU A 13 -28.12 12.90 -48.36
C LEU A 13 -27.71 12.67 -46.92
N TYR A 14 -27.38 11.44 -46.56
CA TYR A 14 -26.64 11.16 -45.33
C TYR A 14 -25.30 11.85 -45.48
N LEU A 15 -25.19 13.07 -44.94
CA LEU A 15 -23.91 13.72 -44.72
C LEU A 15 -23.06 12.72 -43.92
N LYS A 16 -22.10 12.11 -44.55
CA LYS A 16 -21.16 11.19 -43.94
C LYS A 16 -20.33 12.02 -42.97
N VAL A 17 -20.76 12.08 -41.71
CA VAL A 17 -20.01 12.76 -40.66
C VAL A 17 -18.69 12.04 -40.50
N THR A 18 -17.64 12.68 -40.91
CA THR A 18 -16.25 12.19 -40.76
C THR A 18 -15.59 12.93 -39.64
N ILE A 19 -14.56 12.37 -39.05
CA ILE A 19 -13.78 13.01 -37.99
C ILE A 19 -13.24 14.39 -38.41
N ALA A 20 -13.04 14.60 -39.72
CA ALA A 20 -12.59 15.88 -40.28
C ALA A 20 -13.65 16.99 -40.20
N THR A 21 -14.95 16.65 -40.07
CA THR A 21 -16.06 17.62 -39.98
C THR A 21 -16.43 17.98 -38.54
N LEU A 22 -15.81 17.30 -37.55
CA LEU A 22 -16.07 17.61 -36.12
C LEU A 22 -15.58 19.01 -35.76
N PRO A 23 -16.32 19.75 -34.91
CA PRO A 23 -15.83 20.99 -34.30
C PRO A 23 -14.52 20.81 -33.54
N ASP A 24 -13.71 21.87 -33.46
CA ASP A 24 -12.42 21.83 -32.78
C ASP A 24 -12.55 21.47 -31.29
N ASP A 25 -13.58 21.95 -30.61
CA ASP A 25 -13.84 21.62 -29.22
C ASP A 25 -14.13 20.12 -29.01
N THR A 26 -14.93 19.51 -29.90
CA THR A 26 -15.19 18.07 -29.86
C THR A 26 -13.93 17.26 -30.14
N LEU A 27 -13.08 17.72 -31.05
CA LEU A 27 -11.78 17.08 -31.27
C LEU A 27 -10.88 17.17 -30.06
N LEU A 28 -10.85 18.31 -29.38
CA LEU A 28 -10.05 18.49 -28.16
C LEU A 28 -10.55 17.60 -27.00
N ASP A 29 -11.86 17.38 -26.87
CA ASP A 29 -12.40 16.44 -25.88
C ASP A 29 -12.00 14.98 -26.18
N ILE A 30 -12.02 14.60 -27.48
CA ILE A 30 -11.53 13.29 -27.93
C ILE A 30 -10.02 13.16 -27.66
N PHE A 31 -9.25 14.21 -27.90
CA PHE A 31 -7.81 14.21 -27.65
C PHE A 31 -7.48 14.12 -26.17
N ASP A 32 -8.19 14.87 -25.33
CA ASP A 32 -8.05 14.80 -23.88
C ASP A 32 -8.35 13.41 -23.34
N PHE A 33 -9.44 12.79 -23.80
CA PHE A 33 -9.77 11.40 -23.47
C PHE A 33 -8.67 10.43 -23.92
N HIS A 34 -8.14 10.58 -25.13
CA HIS A 34 -7.06 9.75 -25.65
C HIS A 34 -5.78 9.91 -24.83
N VAL A 35 -5.38 11.14 -24.55
CA VAL A 35 -4.17 11.44 -23.78
C VAL A 35 -4.28 10.87 -22.36
N ARG A 36 -5.41 11.04 -21.68
CA ARG A 36 -5.61 10.52 -20.32
C ARG A 36 -5.60 9.00 -20.22
N ASN A 37 -6.21 8.31 -21.19
CA ASN A 37 -6.28 6.85 -21.17
C ASN A 37 -4.97 6.15 -21.59
N THR A 38 -4.06 6.84 -22.26
CA THR A 38 -2.75 6.30 -22.63
C THR A 38 -1.72 6.40 -21.49
N TYR A 39 -2.07 7.02 -20.35
CA TYR A 39 -1.20 7.11 -19.16
C TYR A 39 -0.91 5.77 -18.49
N ILE A 40 -1.70 4.73 -18.73
CA ILE A 40 -1.49 3.41 -18.12
C ILE A 40 -0.43 2.64 -18.91
N GLY A 41 0.84 3.06 -18.77
CA GLY A 41 2.01 2.24 -19.17
C GLY A 41 2.52 2.38 -20.58
N GLY A 42 2.14 3.41 -21.34
CA GLY A 42 2.62 3.64 -22.72
C GLY A 42 3.22 5.02 -22.96
N PRO A 43 3.97 5.21 -24.06
CA PRO A 43 4.44 6.52 -24.46
C PRO A 43 3.23 7.45 -24.64
N HIS A 44 3.31 8.64 -24.06
CA HIS A 44 2.24 9.65 -24.07
C HIS A 44 1.59 9.78 -25.45
N GLY A 45 0.27 9.55 -25.53
CA GLY A 45 -0.45 9.40 -26.79
C GLY A 45 -0.55 10.69 -27.63
N TRP A 46 -0.30 11.88 -27.05
CA TRP A 46 -0.40 13.13 -27.80
C TRP A 46 0.59 13.27 -28.98
N PRO A 47 1.84 12.72 -28.98
CA PRO A 47 2.69 12.78 -30.17
C PRO A 47 2.07 12.10 -31.39
N THR A 48 1.25 11.05 -31.20
CA THR A 48 0.56 10.40 -32.29
C THR A 48 -0.47 11.32 -32.96
N LEU A 49 -1.13 12.18 -32.16
CA LEU A 49 -2.13 13.13 -32.65
C LEU A 49 -1.54 14.16 -33.63
N VAL A 50 -0.32 14.64 -33.34
CA VAL A 50 0.32 15.67 -34.20
C VAL A 50 0.84 15.13 -35.51
N HIS A 51 0.87 13.81 -35.67
CA HIS A 51 1.27 13.15 -36.92
C HIS A 51 0.09 12.80 -37.84
N VAL A 52 -1.16 12.96 -37.39
CA VAL A 52 -2.35 12.62 -38.15
C VAL A 52 -2.56 13.59 -39.32
N CYS A 53 -2.69 14.88 -39.05
CA CYS A 53 -2.84 15.93 -40.06
C CYS A 53 -2.46 17.31 -39.49
N GLN A 54 -2.34 18.29 -40.39
CA GLN A 54 -1.99 19.68 -40.02
C GLN A 54 -2.99 20.32 -39.04
N ARG A 55 -4.30 20.10 -39.27
CA ARG A 55 -5.36 20.63 -38.36
C ARG A 55 -5.18 20.10 -36.93
N TRP A 56 -4.99 18.79 -36.78
CA TRP A 56 -4.78 18.17 -35.48
C TRP A 56 -3.52 18.70 -34.81
N ARG A 57 -2.42 18.78 -35.56
CA ARG A 57 -1.16 19.36 -35.06
C ARG A 57 -1.35 20.77 -34.51
N ASN A 58 -2.06 21.62 -35.28
CA ASN A 58 -2.33 22.99 -34.87
C ASN A 58 -3.20 23.06 -33.62
N LEU A 59 -4.26 22.23 -33.53
CA LEU A 59 -5.14 22.16 -32.35
C LEU A 59 -4.38 21.70 -31.10
N VAL A 60 -3.59 20.65 -31.21
CA VAL A 60 -2.81 20.13 -30.07
C VAL A 60 -1.84 21.21 -29.56
N TYR A 61 -1.08 21.84 -30.43
CA TYR A 61 -0.12 22.88 -30.04
C TYR A 61 -0.77 24.19 -29.57
N ALA A 62 -1.96 24.50 -30.03
CA ALA A 62 -2.71 25.66 -29.57
C ALA A 62 -3.34 25.44 -28.17
N SER A 63 -3.45 24.20 -27.73
CA SER A 63 -4.17 23.82 -26.48
C SER A 63 -3.33 23.00 -25.49
N PRO A 64 -2.05 23.33 -25.21
CA PRO A 64 -1.16 22.49 -24.42
C PRO A 64 -1.65 22.36 -22.97
N ARG A 65 -2.30 23.39 -22.41
CA ARG A 65 -2.80 23.35 -21.02
C ARG A 65 -4.08 22.54 -20.91
N ARG A 66 -5.00 22.61 -21.92
CA ARG A 66 -6.24 21.83 -21.93
C ARG A 66 -5.97 20.34 -22.04
N LEU A 67 -4.96 19.96 -22.82
CA LEU A 67 -4.56 18.58 -23.03
C LEU A 67 -3.47 18.09 -22.04
N ASP A 68 -3.07 18.93 -21.08
CA ASP A 68 -1.96 18.66 -20.12
C ASP A 68 -0.74 18.02 -20.81
N LEU A 69 -0.30 18.64 -21.94
CA LEU A 69 0.78 18.08 -22.75
C LEU A 69 2.09 18.09 -21.96
N GLN A 70 2.79 16.96 -22.01
CA GLN A 70 4.06 16.75 -21.31
C GLN A 70 5.03 16.00 -22.22
N LEU A 71 6.34 16.24 -22.05
CA LEU A 71 7.40 15.49 -22.72
C LEU A 71 7.88 14.36 -21.83
N CYS A 72 7.71 13.13 -22.26
CA CYS A 72 8.24 11.98 -21.55
C CYS A 72 9.66 11.68 -22.04
N CYS A 73 10.62 11.87 -21.15
CA CYS A 73 12.02 11.53 -21.34
C CYS A 73 12.30 10.21 -20.61
N THR A 74 12.61 9.16 -21.34
CA THR A 74 12.96 7.86 -20.77
C THR A 74 14.46 7.62 -20.94
N GLN A 75 15.00 6.59 -20.28
CA GLN A 75 16.37 6.15 -20.53
C GLN A 75 16.64 5.81 -22.00
N LYS A 76 15.60 5.43 -22.77
CA LYS A 76 15.70 5.06 -24.19
C LYS A 76 15.51 6.22 -25.15
N THR A 77 14.88 7.28 -24.69
CA THR A 77 14.54 8.42 -25.55
C THR A 77 15.76 9.32 -25.70
N PRO A 78 16.19 9.68 -26.91
CA PRO A 78 17.29 10.64 -27.10
C PRO A 78 16.84 12.03 -26.68
N ALA A 79 16.88 12.29 -25.36
CA ALA A 79 16.29 13.47 -24.71
C ALA A 79 16.72 14.78 -25.38
N ARG A 80 18.01 14.97 -25.70
CA ARG A 80 18.50 16.17 -26.38
C ARG A 80 17.77 16.46 -27.69
N LYS A 81 17.63 15.44 -28.55
CA LYS A 81 16.90 15.60 -29.82
C LYS A 81 15.43 15.93 -29.63
N MET A 82 14.79 15.28 -28.65
CA MET A 82 13.38 15.55 -28.35
C MET A 82 13.17 16.98 -27.85
N LEU A 83 14.01 17.43 -26.93
CA LEU A 83 13.90 18.77 -26.33
C LEU A 83 14.15 19.89 -27.36
N ASP A 84 14.97 19.62 -28.40
CA ASP A 84 15.20 20.55 -29.52
C ASP A 84 14.03 20.63 -30.50
N ILE A 85 13.31 19.52 -30.72
CA ILE A 85 12.23 19.41 -31.74
C ILE A 85 10.90 19.90 -31.17
N TRP A 86 10.58 19.55 -29.91
CA TRP A 86 9.28 19.80 -29.32
C TRP A 86 9.20 21.15 -28.58
N PRO A 87 7.97 21.73 -28.47
CA PRO A 87 7.77 22.96 -27.71
C PRO A 87 8.27 22.87 -26.25
N ALA A 88 8.38 24.00 -25.59
CA ALA A 88 8.78 24.08 -24.17
C ALA A 88 7.65 23.58 -23.25
N LEU A 89 7.33 22.28 -23.32
CA LEU A 89 6.36 21.61 -22.46
C LEU A 89 6.99 21.14 -21.15
N PRO A 90 6.18 20.89 -20.10
CA PRO A 90 6.62 20.20 -18.89
C PRO A 90 7.27 18.85 -19.19
N ILE A 91 8.27 18.47 -18.41
CA ILE A 91 9.05 17.25 -18.60
C ILE A 91 8.70 16.24 -17.51
N ILE A 92 8.45 15.01 -17.95
CA ILE A 92 8.41 13.81 -17.11
C ILE A 92 9.64 12.98 -17.43
N ILE A 93 10.40 12.63 -16.42
CA ILE A 93 11.51 11.68 -16.52
C ILE A 93 11.03 10.35 -15.97
N ASP A 94 11.05 9.30 -16.78
CA ASP A 94 10.56 7.97 -16.42
C ASP A 94 11.59 6.88 -16.76
N SER A 95 11.75 5.89 -15.88
CA SER A 95 12.61 4.72 -16.11
C SER A 95 12.19 3.87 -17.33
N GLY A 96 10.93 4.02 -17.80
CA GLY A 96 10.38 3.30 -18.95
C GLY A 96 9.92 1.86 -18.62
N HIS A 97 8.87 1.39 -19.27
CA HIS A 97 8.23 0.09 -18.99
C HIS A 97 8.86 -1.11 -19.72
N SER A 98 9.83 -0.92 -20.59
CA SER A 98 10.32 -2.00 -21.44
C SER A 98 11.63 -2.64 -20.96
N VAL A 99 11.66 -3.96 -21.05
CA VAL A 99 12.77 -4.86 -20.69
C VAL A 99 13.96 -4.78 -21.69
N ASP A 100 13.81 -4.04 -22.81
CA ASP A 100 14.83 -4.01 -23.84
C ASP A 100 16.06 -3.20 -23.42
N GLN A 101 17.21 -3.74 -23.68
CA GLN A 101 18.51 -3.28 -23.22
C GLN A 101 18.98 -2.02 -23.92
N VAL A 102 18.86 -0.87 -23.26
CA VAL A 102 19.71 0.30 -23.57
C VAL A 102 20.98 0.18 -22.74
N SER A 103 22.10 0.62 -23.30
CA SER A 103 23.34 0.65 -22.51
C SER A 103 23.11 1.55 -21.26
N PRO A 104 23.52 1.08 -20.06
CA PRO A 104 23.30 1.85 -18.83
C PRO A 104 23.88 3.29 -18.89
N ALA A 105 24.93 3.49 -19.67
CA ALA A 105 25.57 4.81 -19.83
C ALA A 105 24.70 5.75 -20.66
N GLU A 106 24.16 5.29 -21.81
CA GLU A 106 23.27 6.11 -22.67
C GLU A 106 21.98 6.48 -21.96
N GLY A 107 21.40 5.51 -21.22
CA GLY A 107 20.20 5.75 -20.40
C GLY A 107 20.45 6.83 -19.34
N ALA A 108 21.61 6.79 -18.68
CA ALA A 108 22.00 7.78 -17.70
C ALA A 108 22.16 9.18 -18.34
N ASP A 109 22.75 9.27 -19.52
CA ASP A 109 22.97 10.55 -20.21
C ASP A 109 21.65 11.16 -20.72
N ASN A 110 20.67 10.35 -21.14
CA ASN A 110 19.33 10.83 -21.47
C ASN A 110 18.60 11.43 -20.27
N VAL A 111 18.67 10.77 -19.10
CA VAL A 111 18.11 11.29 -17.86
C VAL A 111 18.78 12.61 -17.46
N MET A 112 20.11 12.66 -17.51
CA MET A 112 20.85 13.89 -17.15
C MET A 112 20.56 15.03 -18.10
N ALA A 113 20.44 14.78 -19.42
CA ALA A 113 20.07 15.79 -20.39
C ALA A 113 18.65 16.37 -20.14
N ALA A 114 17.71 15.55 -19.69
CA ALA A 114 16.38 16.02 -19.29
C ALA A 114 16.45 16.89 -18.01
N LEU A 115 17.27 16.51 -17.04
CA LEU A 115 17.48 17.26 -15.79
C LEU A 115 18.16 18.61 -15.99
N GLU A 116 18.93 18.82 -17.07
CA GLU A 116 19.48 20.15 -17.44
C GLU A 116 18.36 21.22 -17.59
N HIS A 117 17.13 20.79 -17.88
CA HIS A 117 15.94 21.66 -18.01
C HIS A 117 15.13 21.78 -16.72
N HIS A 118 15.81 21.94 -15.58
CA HIS A 118 15.23 21.91 -14.21
C HIS A 118 13.98 22.76 -14.01
N GLY A 119 13.86 23.92 -14.69
CA GLY A 119 12.67 24.79 -14.63
C GLY A 119 11.42 24.20 -15.28
N ARG A 120 11.51 23.08 -16.01
CA ARG A 120 10.40 22.40 -16.72
C ARG A 120 10.11 21.01 -16.17
N VAL A 121 11.00 20.41 -15.37
CA VAL A 121 10.82 19.06 -14.84
C VAL A 121 9.71 19.08 -13.80
N ARG A 122 8.67 18.24 -14.04
CA ARG A 122 7.50 18.10 -13.18
C ARG A 122 7.48 16.79 -12.39
N VAL A 123 7.94 15.71 -13.02
CA VAL A 123 7.97 14.36 -12.43
C VAL A 123 9.31 13.71 -12.72
N ILE A 124 9.87 13.04 -11.71
CA ILE A 124 11.03 12.15 -11.84
C ILE A 124 10.65 10.80 -11.25
N SER A 125 10.44 9.79 -12.12
CA SER A 125 10.06 8.44 -11.73
C SER A 125 11.12 7.43 -12.20
N LEU A 126 12.00 7.03 -11.30
CA LEU A 126 13.07 6.05 -11.54
C LEU A 126 12.89 4.84 -10.61
N ASP A 127 11.77 4.16 -10.77
CA ASP A 127 11.26 3.09 -9.91
C ASP A 127 11.88 1.71 -10.20
N LYS A 128 12.56 1.51 -11.35
CA LYS A 128 13.15 0.22 -11.75
C LYS A 128 14.57 -0.04 -11.27
N GLY A 129 15.01 0.72 -10.32
CA GLY A 129 16.34 0.59 -9.74
C GLY A 129 17.37 1.50 -10.39
N VAL A 130 17.76 2.53 -9.67
CA VAL A 130 18.81 3.47 -10.07
C VAL A 130 20.16 2.95 -9.60
N SER A 131 21.13 2.88 -10.50
CA SER A 131 22.48 2.52 -10.13
C SER A 131 23.13 3.60 -9.25
N SER A 132 24.00 3.19 -8.30
CA SER A 132 24.67 4.14 -7.39
C SER A 132 25.43 5.27 -8.11
N PRO A 133 26.11 5.07 -9.25
CA PRO A 133 26.73 6.19 -10.00
C PRO A 133 25.72 7.18 -10.55
N LEU A 134 24.61 6.71 -11.12
CA LEU A 134 23.55 7.56 -11.65
C LEU A 134 22.85 8.33 -10.52
N LEU A 135 22.56 7.67 -9.40
CA LEU A 135 21.96 8.31 -8.24
C LEU A 135 22.81 9.47 -7.71
N ARG A 136 24.15 9.32 -7.65
CA ARG A 136 25.05 10.42 -7.26
C ARG A 136 24.97 11.61 -8.24
N ARG A 137 24.96 11.36 -9.56
CA ARG A 137 24.83 12.41 -10.58
C ARG A 137 23.50 13.14 -10.44
N ILE A 138 22.39 12.40 -10.30
CA ILE A 138 21.05 12.97 -10.10
C ILE A 138 21.02 13.79 -8.80
N ALA A 139 21.50 13.24 -7.69
CA ALA A 139 21.50 13.91 -6.40
C ALA A 139 22.30 15.22 -6.40
N SER A 140 23.38 15.32 -7.18
CA SER A 140 24.11 16.57 -7.37
C SER A 140 23.33 17.62 -8.17
N THR A 141 22.59 17.19 -9.20
CA THR A 141 21.77 18.09 -10.02
C THR A 141 20.53 18.58 -9.25
N LEU A 142 19.93 17.73 -8.42
CA LEU A 142 18.75 18.08 -7.61
C LEU A 142 19.05 18.99 -6.40
N GLN A 143 20.25 19.51 -6.31
CA GLN A 143 20.59 20.65 -5.42
C GLN A 143 20.20 22.00 -6.04
N GLU A 144 20.07 22.06 -7.38
CA GLU A 144 19.57 23.23 -8.09
C GLU A 144 18.04 23.41 -7.87
N PRO A 145 17.49 24.62 -8.13
CA PRO A 145 16.06 24.86 -7.99
C PRO A 145 15.22 24.11 -9.03
N PHE A 146 14.18 23.38 -8.56
CA PHE A 146 13.18 22.70 -9.38
C PHE A 146 11.78 23.26 -9.09
N PRO A 147 11.43 24.45 -9.61
CA PRO A 147 10.22 25.19 -9.22
C PRO A 147 8.91 24.49 -9.61
N GLU A 148 8.91 23.66 -10.66
CA GLU A 148 7.73 22.95 -11.16
C GLU A 148 7.66 21.50 -10.71
N LEU A 149 8.66 21.00 -9.97
CA LEU A 149 8.75 19.58 -9.56
C LEU A 149 7.67 19.25 -8.53
N LYS A 150 6.85 18.25 -8.88
CA LYS A 150 5.75 17.75 -8.05
C LYS A 150 6.00 16.38 -7.47
N GLU A 151 6.64 15.50 -8.23
CA GLU A 151 6.78 14.09 -7.86
C GLU A 151 8.20 13.59 -8.06
N VAL A 152 8.71 12.91 -7.06
CA VAL A 152 10.01 12.23 -7.08
C VAL A 152 9.86 10.81 -6.58
N TRP A 153 10.23 9.85 -7.43
CA TRP A 153 10.20 8.42 -7.15
C TRP A 153 11.56 7.82 -7.47
N PHE A 154 12.30 7.39 -6.46
CA PHE A 154 13.57 6.72 -6.62
C PHE A 154 13.55 5.36 -5.93
N ASN A 155 14.00 4.35 -6.65
CA ASN A 155 14.29 3.03 -6.11
C ASN A 155 15.77 2.73 -6.37
N SER A 156 16.51 2.31 -5.35
CA SER A 156 17.90 1.86 -5.51
C SER A 156 17.96 0.48 -6.16
N ALA A 157 18.85 0.30 -7.14
CA ALA A 157 19.14 -1.03 -7.68
C ALA A 157 19.85 -1.95 -6.66
N SER A 158 20.39 -1.39 -5.59
CA SER A 158 21.14 -2.09 -4.55
C SER A 158 20.23 -2.42 -3.38
N SER A 159 19.84 -3.67 -3.23
CA SER A 159 19.01 -4.13 -2.10
C SER A 159 19.80 -4.34 -0.80
N ASP A 160 21.13 -4.22 -0.84
CA ASP A 160 22.06 -4.45 0.28
C ASP A 160 22.30 -3.21 1.16
N GLY A 161 21.61 -2.11 0.89
CA GLY A 161 21.79 -0.84 1.60
C GLY A 161 23.06 -0.06 1.23
N SER A 162 23.76 -0.45 0.15
CA SER A 162 25.00 0.22 -0.33
C SER A 162 24.72 1.49 -1.16
N ALA A 163 23.46 1.89 -1.28
CA ALA A 163 23.10 3.13 -1.98
C ALA A 163 23.79 4.35 -1.33
N PRO A 164 24.27 5.31 -2.14
CA PRO A 164 24.84 6.53 -1.61
C PRO A 164 23.79 7.35 -0.87
N ALA A 165 24.18 7.97 0.26
CA ALA A 165 23.31 8.87 0.97
C ALA A 165 23.03 10.12 0.12
N LEU A 166 21.77 10.59 0.17
CA LEU A 166 21.42 11.85 -0.46
C LEU A 166 21.99 13.04 0.32
N PRO A 167 22.46 14.09 -0.38
CA PRO A 167 23.04 15.26 0.27
C PRO A 167 21.99 16.08 1.02
N ASP A 168 22.42 16.88 1.99
CA ASP A 168 21.56 17.74 2.81
C ASP A 168 20.76 18.76 2.00
N SER A 169 21.29 19.19 0.86
CA SER A 169 20.67 20.15 -0.07
C SER A 169 19.75 19.51 -1.12
N PHE A 170 19.58 18.17 -1.07
CA PHE A 170 18.71 17.46 -2.00
C PHE A 170 17.28 18.00 -1.93
N LEU A 171 16.73 18.43 -3.07
CA LEU A 171 15.40 19.03 -3.22
C LEU A 171 15.13 20.27 -2.33
N ALA A 172 16.17 20.97 -1.84
CA ALA A 172 16.01 22.13 -0.97
C ALA A 172 15.16 23.26 -1.61
N SER A 173 15.06 23.30 -2.93
CA SER A 173 14.28 24.28 -3.71
C SER A 173 13.27 23.62 -4.64
N ALA A 174 12.42 22.74 -4.11
CA ALA A 174 11.28 22.13 -4.79
C ALA A 174 9.96 22.50 -4.09
N PRO A 175 9.49 23.76 -4.18
CA PRO A 175 8.38 24.26 -3.37
C PRO A 175 7.03 23.63 -3.70
N ARG A 176 6.88 23.00 -4.88
CA ARG A 176 5.64 22.35 -5.33
C ARG A 176 5.62 20.84 -5.15
N LEU A 177 6.59 20.29 -4.39
CA LEU A 177 6.69 18.86 -4.19
C LEU A 177 5.46 18.32 -3.45
N GLU A 178 4.70 17.47 -4.12
CA GLU A 178 3.48 16.83 -3.63
C GLU A 178 3.72 15.37 -3.23
N LEU A 179 4.67 14.70 -3.90
CA LEU A 179 5.00 13.29 -3.64
C LEU A 179 6.51 13.06 -3.60
N LEU A 180 6.95 12.43 -2.51
CA LEU A 180 8.32 11.93 -2.37
C LEU A 180 8.28 10.44 -2.04
N ARG A 181 8.88 9.61 -2.91
CA ARG A 181 9.09 8.18 -2.67
C ARG A 181 10.57 7.83 -2.81
N LEU A 182 11.13 7.29 -1.75
CA LEU A 182 12.51 6.78 -1.70
C LEU A 182 12.47 5.34 -1.23
N ASP A 183 12.99 4.42 -2.06
CA ASP A 183 13.08 3.00 -1.72
C ASP A 183 14.56 2.57 -1.68
N SER A 184 14.97 2.06 -0.53
CA SER A 184 16.33 1.58 -0.26
C SER A 184 17.42 2.66 -0.43
N ILE A 185 17.06 3.93 -0.22
CA ILE A 185 17.97 5.09 -0.36
C ILE A 185 18.09 5.81 0.98
N PRO A 186 19.30 5.94 1.55
CA PRO A 186 19.51 6.69 2.79
C PRO A 186 19.38 8.20 2.57
N PHE A 187 18.58 8.85 3.41
CA PHE A 187 18.44 10.31 3.41
C PHE A 187 18.46 10.87 4.84
N PRO A 188 19.62 11.00 5.49
CA PRO A 188 19.74 11.45 6.88
C PRO A 188 19.23 12.87 7.10
N ALA A 189 19.27 13.73 6.06
CA ALA A 189 18.77 15.11 6.13
C ALA A 189 17.28 15.27 5.79
N LEU A 190 16.51 14.19 5.71
CA LEU A 190 15.09 14.26 5.37
C LEU A 190 14.32 15.26 6.23
N GLY A 191 14.59 15.33 7.53
CA GLY A 191 13.95 16.29 8.42
C GLY A 191 14.04 17.73 7.95
N LYS A 192 15.19 18.15 7.39
CA LYS A 192 15.36 19.49 6.83
C LYS A 192 14.47 19.72 5.60
N LEU A 193 14.37 18.73 4.71
CA LEU A 193 13.50 18.79 3.53
C LEU A 193 12.04 18.95 3.93
N LEU A 194 11.56 18.18 4.90
CA LEU A 194 10.15 18.20 5.31
C LEU A 194 9.71 19.57 5.80
N PHE A 195 10.59 20.38 6.41
CA PHE A 195 10.29 21.76 6.80
C PHE A 195 10.06 22.69 5.60
N SER A 196 10.69 22.42 4.45
CA SER A 196 10.54 23.25 3.24
C SER A 196 9.46 22.75 2.29
N ALA A 197 9.08 21.48 2.36
CA ALA A 197 8.14 20.81 1.47
C ALA A 197 6.69 20.82 2.00
N SER A 198 6.18 21.98 2.40
CA SER A 198 4.86 22.13 3.05
C SER A 198 3.66 21.66 2.22
N HIS A 199 3.82 21.48 0.90
CA HIS A 199 2.81 20.98 -0.02
C HIS A 199 2.81 19.46 -0.17
N LEU A 200 3.67 18.74 0.57
CA LEU A 200 3.79 17.28 0.47
C LEU A 200 2.50 16.60 0.94
N VAL A 201 1.95 15.78 0.05
CA VAL A 201 0.71 15.00 0.25
C VAL A 201 1.02 13.51 0.46
N TYR A 202 2.08 13.02 -0.19
CA TYR A 202 2.48 11.61 -0.15
C TYR A 202 3.96 11.49 0.20
N LEU A 203 4.25 10.83 1.30
CA LEU A 203 5.63 10.56 1.77
C LEU A 203 5.82 9.06 1.93
N TYR A 204 6.65 8.45 1.08
CA TYR A 204 6.94 7.02 1.07
C TYR A 204 8.45 6.78 1.24
N LEU A 205 8.81 6.25 2.38
CA LEU A 205 10.18 5.93 2.77
C LEU A 205 10.24 4.41 2.99
N GLU A 206 10.61 3.68 1.96
CA GLU A 206 10.60 2.22 1.95
C GLU A 206 12.03 1.68 2.04
N GLY A 207 12.21 0.56 2.73
CA GLY A 207 13.51 -0.11 2.81
C GLY A 207 14.64 0.75 3.40
N ILE A 208 14.36 1.68 4.31
CA ILE A 208 15.35 2.62 4.86
C ILE A 208 16.54 1.86 5.44
N PRO A 209 17.77 2.03 4.89
CA PRO A 209 18.96 1.38 5.43
C PRO A 209 19.43 2.04 6.72
N HIS A 210 20.32 1.37 7.45
CA HIS A 210 20.85 1.90 8.72
C HIS A 210 21.49 3.30 8.59
N SER A 211 22.18 3.56 7.50
CA SER A 211 22.81 4.86 7.21
C SER A 211 21.81 6.00 6.97
N GLY A 212 20.54 5.65 6.72
CA GLY A 212 19.43 6.60 6.54
C GLY A 212 18.49 6.69 7.74
N TYR A 213 18.88 6.14 8.89
CA TYR A 213 18.05 6.16 10.09
C TYR A 213 17.71 7.61 10.53
N ILE A 214 16.44 7.80 10.84
CA ILE A 214 15.90 9.07 11.36
C ILE A 214 15.23 8.74 12.68
N SER A 215 15.52 9.49 13.74
CA SER A 215 14.89 9.23 15.04
C SER A 215 13.39 9.55 15.02
N PRO A 216 12.58 8.91 15.90
CA PRO A 216 11.15 9.22 16.01
C PRO A 216 10.89 10.72 16.22
N GLU A 217 11.69 11.39 17.06
CA GLU A 217 11.56 12.82 17.38
C GLU A 217 11.84 13.69 16.14
N ALA A 218 12.91 13.37 15.39
CA ALA A 218 13.23 14.07 14.15
C ALA A 218 12.14 13.87 13.09
N MET A 219 11.58 12.65 13.00
CA MET A 219 10.46 12.36 12.12
C MET A 219 9.21 13.17 12.52
N VAL A 220 8.82 13.13 13.79
CA VAL A 220 7.67 13.90 14.31
C VAL A 220 7.86 15.40 14.07
N SER A 221 9.05 15.91 14.32
CA SER A 221 9.38 17.32 14.04
C SER A 221 9.19 17.67 12.55
N GLY A 222 9.65 16.83 11.63
CA GLY A 222 9.44 17.01 10.20
C GLY A 222 7.96 16.92 9.80
N LEU A 223 7.23 15.93 10.33
CA LEU A 223 5.79 15.74 10.06
C LEU A 223 4.95 16.92 10.53
N SER A 224 5.39 17.65 11.56
CA SER A 224 4.68 18.84 12.06
C SER A 224 4.54 19.96 11.03
N ALA A 225 5.41 19.98 10.03
CA ALA A 225 5.37 20.94 8.92
C ALA A 225 4.44 20.53 7.77
N LEU A 226 3.81 19.34 7.84
CA LEU A 226 3.07 18.72 6.74
C LEU A 226 1.58 18.52 7.06
N PRO A 227 0.78 19.57 7.29
CA PRO A 227 -0.64 19.43 7.64
C PRO A 227 -1.48 18.82 6.50
N GLY A 228 -1.01 18.90 5.25
CA GLY A 228 -1.65 18.34 4.05
C GLY A 228 -1.33 16.87 3.76
N LEU A 229 -0.50 16.22 4.59
CA LEU A 229 -0.05 14.85 4.35
C LEU A 229 -1.22 13.86 4.47
N LYS A 230 -1.53 13.14 3.37
CA LYS A 230 -2.62 12.15 3.29
C LYS A 230 -2.14 10.72 3.44
N SER A 231 -0.93 10.44 2.95
CA SER A 231 -0.38 9.08 2.99
C SER A 231 1.07 9.10 3.47
N PHE A 232 1.35 8.27 4.45
CA PHE A 232 2.67 8.14 5.05
C PHE A 232 3.08 6.67 5.13
N ILE A 233 4.20 6.33 4.47
CA ILE A 233 4.85 5.01 4.56
C ILE A 233 6.23 5.19 5.15
N LEU A 234 6.54 4.41 6.19
CA LEU A 234 7.82 4.39 6.87
C LEU A 234 8.26 2.94 7.08
N GLU A 235 9.16 2.45 6.25
CA GLU A 235 9.62 1.07 6.29
C GLU A 235 11.15 1.00 6.42
N PHE A 236 11.64 0.42 7.49
CA PHE A 236 13.05 0.12 7.69
C PHE A 236 13.44 -1.17 6.99
N HIS A 237 14.68 -1.25 6.51
CA HIS A 237 15.20 -2.44 5.83
C HIS A 237 15.42 -3.60 6.81
N SER A 238 15.88 -3.32 8.03
CA SER A 238 16.24 -4.31 9.02
C SER A 238 16.02 -3.82 10.45
N PRO A 239 15.93 -4.73 11.45
CA PRO A 239 15.79 -4.34 12.87
C PRO A 239 17.02 -3.60 13.41
N ARG A 240 18.17 -3.72 12.76
CA ARG A 240 19.43 -3.03 13.13
C ARG A 240 19.45 -1.55 12.71
N SER A 241 18.39 -1.06 12.11
CA SER A 241 18.34 0.34 11.63
C SER A 241 18.26 1.36 12.78
N ARG A 242 18.06 0.94 14.03
CA ARG A 242 18.11 1.84 15.18
C ARG A 242 19.52 1.92 15.75
N PRO A 243 20.18 3.07 15.75
CA PRO A 243 21.41 3.27 16.52
C PRO A 243 21.11 3.23 18.02
N ASP A 244 22.07 2.81 18.84
CA ASP A 244 21.97 2.84 20.29
C ASP A 244 21.70 4.28 20.74
N GLN A 245 20.52 4.54 21.24
CA GLN A 245 20.12 5.90 21.69
C GLN A 245 19.91 5.95 23.19
N ILE A 246 20.38 7.08 23.73
CA ILE A 246 20.04 7.54 25.06
C ILE A 246 18.54 7.85 25.09
N ILE A 247 17.81 7.25 26.03
CA ILE A 247 16.37 7.44 26.23
C ILE A 247 16.10 8.95 26.47
N GLN A 248 15.60 9.62 25.46
CA GLN A 248 15.05 10.97 25.60
C GLN A 248 13.56 10.83 25.89
N HIS A 249 13.09 11.50 26.93
CA HIS A 249 11.67 11.51 27.27
C HIS A 249 10.87 12.22 26.15
N PRO A 250 9.77 11.63 25.65
CA PRO A 250 8.97 12.25 24.60
C PRO A 250 8.41 13.60 25.05
N SER A 251 8.38 14.57 24.15
CA SER A 251 7.76 15.86 24.36
C SER A 251 6.27 15.70 24.69
N SER A 252 5.73 16.52 25.59
CA SER A 252 4.33 16.43 26.02
C SER A 252 3.30 16.84 24.95
N THR A 253 3.72 17.49 23.88
CA THR A 253 2.86 18.02 22.81
C THR A 253 2.82 17.07 21.61
N ARG A 254 1.61 16.66 21.21
CA ARG A 254 1.40 15.81 20.03
C ARG A 254 1.26 16.65 18.78
N VAL A 255 1.82 16.14 17.68
CA VAL A 255 1.67 16.70 16.35
C VAL A 255 0.36 16.20 15.74
N LEU A 256 -0.51 17.11 15.32
CA LEU A 256 -1.76 16.80 14.64
C LEU A 256 -1.51 16.68 13.13
N LEU A 257 -1.92 15.53 12.55
CA LEU A 257 -1.89 15.23 11.11
C LEU A 257 -3.34 15.13 10.60
N PRO A 258 -4.02 16.26 10.35
CA PRO A 258 -5.46 16.29 10.15
C PRO A 258 -5.91 15.67 8.81
N ALA A 259 -5.04 15.62 7.81
CA ALA A 259 -5.34 15.06 6.50
C ALA A 259 -4.91 13.59 6.33
N LEU A 260 -4.19 13.01 7.31
CA LEU A 260 -3.61 11.67 7.18
C LEU A 260 -4.73 10.62 7.19
N THR A 261 -4.84 9.87 6.07
CA THR A 261 -5.83 8.80 5.88
C THR A 261 -5.21 7.41 5.76
N TYR A 262 -3.94 7.33 5.35
CA TYR A 262 -3.20 6.09 5.16
C TYR A 262 -1.86 6.15 5.90
N PHE A 263 -1.59 5.14 6.74
CA PHE A 263 -0.32 5.00 7.45
C PHE A 263 0.18 3.56 7.37
N ARG A 264 1.41 3.39 6.90
CA ARG A 264 2.09 2.09 6.89
C ARG A 264 3.45 2.20 7.57
N PHE A 265 3.72 1.22 8.43
CA PHE A 265 4.98 1.13 9.17
C PHE A 265 5.56 -0.27 9.06
N LYS A 266 6.88 -0.35 8.85
CA LYS A 266 7.63 -1.60 8.99
C LYS A 266 8.90 -1.32 9.79
N GLY A 267 9.03 -1.96 10.97
CA GLY A 267 10.17 -1.66 11.83
C GLY A 267 10.11 -2.39 13.18
N VAL A 268 10.87 -1.85 14.14
CA VAL A 268 10.87 -2.33 15.52
C VAL A 268 9.76 -1.65 16.33
N GLY A 269 9.20 -2.37 17.32
CA GLY A 269 8.08 -1.90 18.13
C GLY A 269 8.39 -0.62 18.89
N GLU A 270 9.59 -0.49 19.44
CA GLU A 270 10.02 0.68 20.22
C GLU A 270 9.97 1.97 19.41
N TYR A 271 10.39 1.91 18.13
CA TYR A 271 10.28 3.07 17.25
C TYR A 271 8.83 3.50 17.05
N LEU A 272 7.95 2.52 16.80
CA LEU A 272 6.53 2.78 16.58
C LEU A 272 5.86 3.35 17.83
N GLU A 273 6.19 2.84 19.02
CA GLU A 273 5.71 3.34 20.29
C GLU A 273 6.08 4.82 20.49
N ASP A 274 7.35 5.16 20.27
CA ASP A 274 7.83 6.54 20.38
C ASP A 274 7.14 7.47 19.36
N LEU A 275 6.94 6.99 18.12
CA LEU A 275 6.25 7.75 17.06
C LEU A 275 4.77 7.97 17.39
N THR A 276 4.03 6.90 17.77
CA THR A 276 2.59 6.96 18.03
C THR A 276 2.24 7.68 19.34
N ALA A 277 3.19 7.78 20.27
CA ALA A 277 3.05 8.62 21.46
C ALA A 277 2.96 10.11 21.13
N GLN A 278 3.59 10.54 20.02
CA GLN A 278 3.80 11.94 19.68
C GLN A 278 2.94 12.44 18.50
N ILE A 279 2.19 11.57 17.82
CA ILE A 279 1.31 11.97 16.70
C ILE A 279 -0.17 11.74 17.03
N ASP A 280 -1.03 12.51 16.34
CA ASP A 280 -2.47 12.34 16.33
C ASP A 280 -3.01 12.48 14.91
N ALA A 281 -3.84 11.51 14.45
CA ALA A 281 -4.32 11.42 13.07
C ALA A 281 -5.81 11.01 13.02
N PRO A 282 -6.75 11.92 13.29
CA PRO A 282 -8.15 11.59 13.50
C PRO A 282 -8.87 11.08 12.24
N GLN A 283 -8.37 11.41 11.03
CA GLN A 283 -8.96 10.97 9.76
C GLN A 283 -8.39 9.66 9.23
N LEU A 284 -7.47 9.04 9.97
CA LEU A 284 -6.82 7.81 9.57
C LEU A 284 -7.86 6.69 9.42
N CYS A 285 -7.81 5.97 8.30
CA CYS A 285 -8.73 4.87 8.00
C CYS A 285 -8.03 3.58 7.58
N ASP A 286 -6.80 3.65 7.09
CA ASP A 286 -6.02 2.46 6.72
C ASP A 286 -4.67 2.48 7.43
N ILE A 287 -4.45 1.46 8.28
CA ILE A 287 -3.23 1.30 9.07
C ILE A 287 -2.63 -0.08 8.79
N GLY A 288 -1.41 -0.09 8.28
CA GLY A 288 -0.61 -1.30 8.11
C GLY A 288 0.65 -1.26 8.99
N ILE A 289 0.80 -2.21 9.89
CA ILE A 289 1.99 -2.32 10.75
C ILE A 289 2.61 -3.69 10.55
N MET A 290 3.91 -3.70 10.24
CA MET A 290 4.71 -4.92 10.12
C MET A 290 5.91 -4.84 11.08
N PHE A 291 5.90 -5.69 12.09
CA PHE A 291 7.04 -5.84 12.98
C PHE A 291 8.07 -6.79 12.37
N PHE A 292 9.34 -6.50 12.57
CA PHE A 292 10.38 -7.51 12.41
C PHE A 292 10.20 -8.60 13.44
N ASN A 293 10.81 -9.73 13.23
CA ASN A 293 10.76 -10.92 14.09
C ASN A 293 11.02 -10.58 15.58
N GLN A 294 10.03 -9.99 16.23
CA GLN A 294 10.01 -9.61 17.64
C GLN A 294 8.93 -10.44 18.35
N LEU A 295 9.35 -11.22 19.35
CA LEU A 295 8.44 -12.01 20.18
C LEU A 295 7.73 -11.17 21.25
N ILE A 296 8.38 -10.11 21.71
CA ILE A 296 7.85 -9.21 22.75
C ILE A 296 8.01 -7.78 22.28
N PHE A 297 6.91 -7.05 22.20
CA PHE A 297 6.90 -5.64 21.86
C PHE A 297 5.87 -4.89 22.72
N GLY A 298 6.25 -3.70 23.19
CA GLY A 298 5.31 -2.80 23.82
C GLY A 298 4.34 -2.24 22.79
N THR A 299 3.06 -2.15 23.13
CA THR A 299 2.01 -1.63 22.24
C THR A 299 1.14 -0.59 22.91
N SER A 300 1.53 -0.10 24.09
CA SER A 300 0.68 0.74 24.91
C SER A 300 0.34 2.10 24.29
N HIS A 301 1.29 2.74 23.62
CA HIS A 301 1.07 4.00 22.90
C HIS A 301 0.37 3.77 21.57
N LEU A 302 0.71 2.70 20.85
CA LEU A 302 0.01 2.28 19.65
C LEU A 302 -1.47 2.01 19.91
N LEU A 303 -1.81 1.28 20.97
CA LEU A 303 -3.21 1.01 21.34
C LEU A 303 -3.97 2.29 21.69
N LYS A 304 -3.35 3.20 22.44
CA LYS A 304 -3.92 4.52 22.72
C LYS A 304 -4.10 5.35 21.45
N PHE A 305 -3.17 5.24 20.51
CA PHE A 305 -3.26 5.89 19.20
C PHE A 305 -4.45 5.32 18.41
N ILE A 306 -4.55 3.99 18.25
CA ILE A 306 -5.65 3.31 17.57
C ILE A 306 -7.01 3.66 18.23
N ALA A 307 -7.10 3.66 19.54
CA ALA A 307 -8.33 3.95 20.29
C ALA A 307 -8.88 5.36 20.06
N ARG A 308 -8.03 6.32 19.65
CA ARG A 308 -8.46 7.70 19.31
C ARG A 308 -9.05 7.82 17.90
N ILE A 309 -8.91 6.79 17.05
CA ILE A 309 -9.34 6.82 15.64
C ILE A 309 -10.78 6.29 15.56
N GLU A 310 -11.76 7.19 15.43
CA GLU A 310 -13.19 6.83 15.44
C GLU A 310 -13.55 5.80 14.34
N ARG A 311 -12.95 5.91 13.17
CA ARG A 311 -13.22 5.01 12.04
C ARG A 311 -12.85 3.55 12.32
N LEU A 312 -11.88 3.30 13.19
CA LEU A 312 -11.46 1.95 13.57
C LEU A 312 -12.35 1.31 14.63
N LYS A 313 -13.30 2.03 15.22
CA LYS A 313 -14.26 1.48 16.20
C LYS A 313 -15.37 0.65 15.55
N ALA A 314 -15.63 0.84 14.26
CA ALA A 314 -16.70 0.15 13.53
C ALA A 314 -16.25 -1.15 12.85
N LEU A 315 -15.12 -1.71 13.28
CA LEU A 315 -14.61 -2.99 12.75
C LEU A 315 -15.46 -4.13 13.29
N SER A 316 -15.84 -5.07 12.41
CA SER A 316 -16.73 -6.20 12.77
C SER A 316 -16.20 -7.57 12.32
N ARG A 317 -15.11 -7.58 11.54
CA ARG A 317 -14.48 -8.76 10.98
C ARG A 317 -12.99 -8.80 11.33
N ALA A 318 -12.52 -9.97 11.74
CA ALA A 318 -11.09 -10.27 11.86
C ALA A 318 -10.69 -11.35 10.86
N GLU A 319 -9.47 -11.24 10.34
CA GLU A 319 -8.82 -12.28 9.56
C GLU A 319 -7.40 -12.49 10.09
N VAL A 320 -7.10 -13.72 10.50
CA VAL A 320 -5.75 -14.18 10.84
C VAL A 320 -5.21 -14.98 9.67
N VAL A 321 -4.09 -14.54 9.10
CA VAL A 321 -3.46 -15.17 7.94
C VAL A 321 -2.09 -15.67 8.32
N PHE A 322 -1.88 -16.97 8.22
CA PHE A 322 -0.55 -17.59 8.34
C PHE A 322 0.07 -17.73 6.96
N SER A 323 1.32 -17.30 6.82
CA SER A 323 2.11 -17.35 5.59
C SER A 323 3.50 -17.92 5.91
N PRO A 324 4.25 -18.49 4.95
CA PRO A 324 5.59 -19.02 5.22
C PRO A 324 6.57 -18.02 5.85
N ASP A 325 6.40 -16.73 5.57
CA ASP A 325 7.36 -15.70 5.99
C ASP A 325 6.77 -14.68 6.99
N PHE A 326 5.47 -14.74 7.27
CA PHE A 326 4.81 -13.80 8.19
C PHE A 326 3.48 -14.34 8.71
N VAL A 327 3.02 -13.78 9.82
CA VAL A 327 1.64 -13.88 10.27
C VAL A 327 1.02 -12.49 10.32
N GLN A 328 -0.28 -12.41 10.04
CA GLN A 328 -1.01 -11.14 9.97
C GLN A 328 -2.39 -11.26 10.61
N LEU A 329 -2.73 -10.29 11.45
CA LEU A 329 -4.09 -10.01 11.91
C LEU A 329 -4.62 -8.79 11.14
N ARG A 330 -5.71 -8.97 10.40
CA ARG A 330 -6.43 -7.90 9.70
C ARG A 330 -7.78 -7.69 10.36
N LEU A 331 -8.12 -6.44 10.62
CA LEU A 331 -9.44 -6.04 11.08
C LEU A 331 -10.08 -5.15 10.02
N ALA A 332 -11.34 -5.42 9.70
CA ALA A 332 -12.09 -4.69 8.67
C ALA A 332 -13.55 -4.50 9.09
N PRO A 333 -14.28 -3.53 8.54
CA PRO A 333 -15.73 -3.45 8.68
C PRO A 333 -16.40 -4.62 7.94
N ARG A 334 -17.68 -4.80 8.18
CA ARG A 334 -18.48 -5.80 7.45
C ARG A 334 -18.46 -5.44 5.96
N ALA A 335 -18.13 -6.42 5.12
CA ALA A 335 -18.05 -6.22 3.68
C ALA A 335 -19.36 -5.62 3.14
N GLN A 336 -19.28 -4.42 2.56
CA GLN A 336 -20.36 -3.85 1.76
C GLN A 336 -20.00 -4.03 0.28
N PRO A 337 -20.96 -4.36 -0.59
CA PRO A 337 -20.71 -4.42 -2.03
C PRO A 337 -20.47 -3.00 -2.56
N GLY A 338 -19.23 -2.70 -2.92
CA GLY A 338 -18.83 -1.42 -3.53
C GLY A 338 -17.36 -1.07 -3.28
N PRO A 339 -16.78 -0.12 -4.04
CA PRO A 339 -15.44 0.38 -3.76
C PRO A 339 -15.50 1.19 -2.45
N SER A 340 -15.13 0.54 -1.36
CA SER A 340 -15.26 1.13 -0.03
C SER A 340 -13.91 1.71 0.43
N ASN A 341 -13.92 2.99 0.84
CA ASN A 341 -12.90 3.60 1.68
C ASN A 341 -13.02 3.10 3.13
N ASP A 342 -13.19 1.79 3.29
CA ASP A 342 -13.46 1.20 4.60
C ASP A 342 -12.21 1.20 5.46
N ALA A 343 -12.42 1.49 6.73
CA ALA A 343 -11.37 1.48 7.74
C ALA A 343 -10.75 0.08 7.85
N ARG A 344 -9.41 0.01 7.85
CA ARG A 344 -8.66 -1.24 7.97
C ARG A 344 -7.54 -1.09 8.98
N LEU A 345 -7.35 -2.11 9.77
CA LEU A 345 -6.18 -2.25 10.65
C LEU A 345 -5.50 -3.57 10.35
N SER A 346 -4.23 -3.53 10.02
CA SER A 346 -3.41 -4.71 9.75
C SER A 346 -2.19 -4.71 10.64
N LEU A 347 -2.03 -5.75 11.45
CA LEU A 347 -0.85 -6.01 12.27
C LEU A 347 -0.19 -7.29 11.77
N SER A 348 1.10 -7.25 11.48
CA SER A 348 1.84 -8.41 11.00
C SER A 348 3.23 -8.51 11.62
N THR A 349 3.73 -9.73 11.71
CA THR A 349 5.12 -10.01 12.13
C THR A 349 5.80 -10.88 11.09
N SER A 350 6.98 -10.47 10.63
CA SER A 350 7.83 -11.29 9.78
C SER A 350 8.42 -12.43 10.60
N CYS A 351 7.98 -13.67 10.35
CA CYS A 351 8.39 -14.83 11.11
C CYS A 351 8.20 -16.09 10.28
N ARG A 352 9.20 -16.99 10.26
CA ARG A 352 9.15 -18.25 9.51
C ARG A 352 8.74 -19.44 10.38
N GLU A 353 8.99 -19.36 11.68
CA GLU A 353 8.69 -20.44 12.60
C GLU A 353 7.22 -20.39 13.03
N SER A 354 6.50 -21.50 12.88
CA SER A 354 5.05 -21.57 13.17
C SER A 354 4.70 -21.23 14.61
N ASP A 355 5.50 -21.69 15.57
CA ASP A 355 5.29 -21.43 17.00
C ASP A 355 5.38 -19.94 17.31
N TRP A 356 6.32 -19.24 16.67
CA TRP A 356 6.48 -17.81 16.83
C TRP A 356 5.36 -17.03 16.13
N GLN A 357 4.85 -17.57 15.02
CA GLN A 357 3.68 -16.97 14.35
C GLN A 357 2.46 -16.99 15.28
N LEU A 358 2.16 -18.14 15.90
CA LEU A 358 1.03 -18.26 16.80
C LEU A 358 1.23 -17.40 18.07
N SER A 359 2.43 -17.39 18.65
CA SER A 359 2.78 -16.51 19.77
C SER A 359 2.59 -15.03 19.44
N SER A 360 2.94 -14.60 18.21
CA SER A 360 2.72 -13.23 17.76
C SER A 360 1.24 -12.90 17.62
N VAL A 361 0.43 -13.82 17.09
CA VAL A 361 -1.04 -13.65 17.03
C VAL A 361 -1.63 -13.53 18.43
N THR A 362 -1.23 -14.42 19.34
CA THR A 362 -1.64 -14.37 20.74
C THR A 362 -1.34 -13.01 21.34
N GLN A 363 -0.14 -12.49 21.13
CA GLN A 363 0.24 -11.17 21.62
C GLN A 363 -0.60 -10.04 21.01
N PHE A 364 -0.89 -10.05 19.70
CA PHE A 364 -1.78 -9.07 19.08
C PHE A 364 -3.18 -9.12 19.70
N CYS A 365 -3.71 -10.31 19.92
CA CYS A 365 -5.04 -10.50 20.47
C CYS A 365 -5.12 -10.13 21.95
N THR A 366 -4.12 -10.48 22.75
CA THR A 366 -4.10 -10.17 24.19
C THR A 366 -3.70 -8.73 24.50
N SER A 367 -3.14 -8.00 23.57
CA SER A 367 -2.73 -6.59 23.71
C SER A 367 -3.89 -5.61 23.92
N SER A 368 -5.11 -6.06 24.21
CA SER A 368 -6.28 -5.20 24.49
C SER A 368 -6.66 -4.26 23.34
N LEU A 369 -6.61 -4.75 22.09
CA LEU A 369 -7.20 -4.04 20.96
C LEU A 369 -8.70 -3.83 21.23
N PRO A 370 -9.19 -2.58 21.27
CA PRO A 370 -10.54 -2.27 21.76
C PRO A 370 -11.67 -2.85 20.92
N SER A 371 -11.41 -3.19 19.66
CA SER A 371 -12.39 -3.73 18.72
C SER A 371 -12.57 -5.25 18.81
N LEU A 372 -11.62 -6.03 19.37
CA LEU A 372 -11.69 -7.50 19.34
C LEU A 372 -12.96 -8.07 20.02
N PRO A 373 -13.41 -7.57 21.19
CA PRO A 373 -14.61 -8.10 21.83
C PRO A 373 -15.92 -7.84 21.07
N THR A 374 -15.91 -6.97 20.06
CA THR A 374 -17.12 -6.59 19.30
C THR A 374 -17.18 -7.22 17.92
N LEU A 375 -16.14 -7.97 17.52
CA LEU A 375 -16.07 -8.61 16.20
C LEU A 375 -17.07 -9.75 16.09
N GLU A 376 -17.82 -9.78 14.98
CA GLU A 376 -18.85 -10.79 14.73
C GLU A 376 -18.35 -11.97 13.89
N SER A 377 -17.33 -11.74 13.03
CA SER A 377 -16.81 -12.78 12.13
C SER A 377 -15.30 -12.91 12.27
N LEU A 378 -14.82 -14.14 12.41
CA LEU A 378 -13.39 -14.47 12.50
C LEU A 378 -13.01 -15.44 11.38
N TYR A 379 -12.02 -15.07 10.59
CA TYR A 379 -11.41 -15.90 9.55
C TYR A 379 -10.02 -16.31 10.01
N VAL A 380 -9.71 -17.59 9.98
CA VAL A 380 -8.36 -18.13 10.25
C VAL A 380 -7.93 -18.93 9.04
N SER A 381 -6.91 -18.46 8.37
CA SER A 381 -6.51 -18.97 7.07
C SER A 381 -5.01 -19.14 6.92
N GLU A 382 -4.60 -20.06 6.06
CA GLU A 382 -3.24 -20.27 5.64
C GLU A 382 -3.07 -19.87 4.16
N HIS A 383 -2.05 -19.05 3.84
CA HIS A 383 -1.87 -18.52 2.49
C HIS A 383 -1.30 -19.58 1.51
N ARG A 384 -0.50 -20.49 2.01
CA ARG A 384 0.00 -21.69 1.30
C ARG A 384 0.10 -22.82 2.31
N PRO A 385 -0.35 -24.04 1.96
CA PRO A 385 -0.23 -25.15 2.89
C PRO A 385 1.26 -25.40 3.19
N THR A 386 1.67 -24.96 4.36
CA THR A 386 2.95 -25.37 4.92
C THR A 386 2.78 -26.81 5.38
N LYS A 387 3.75 -27.68 5.10
CA LYS A 387 3.78 -29.02 5.70
C LYS A 387 4.10 -28.85 7.20
N LEU A 388 3.08 -28.45 7.95
CA LEU A 388 3.19 -28.33 9.40
C LEU A 388 3.27 -29.74 10.00
N PRO A 389 4.05 -29.95 11.08
CA PRO A 389 4.15 -31.23 11.75
C PRO A 389 2.76 -31.73 12.17
N HIS A 390 2.53 -33.04 11.98
CA HIS A 390 1.27 -33.68 12.38
C HIS A 390 1.27 -33.83 13.90
N GLY A 391 0.43 -33.06 14.56
CA GLY A 391 0.17 -33.14 16.00
C GLY A 391 0.24 -31.77 16.68
N LEU A 392 -0.81 -31.46 17.44
CA LEU A 392 -0.82 -30.33 18.38
C LEU A 392 -0.11 -30.79 19.65
N ASP A 393 0.91 -30.06 20.08
CA ASP A 393 1.39 -30.18 21.45
C ASP A 393 0.55 -29.34 22.40
N ASP A 394 0.71 -29.56 23.71
CA ASP A 394 -0.09 -28.86 24.73
C ASP A 394 0.22 -27.36 24.77
N ILE A 395 1.40 -26.94 24.30
CA ILE A 395 1.82 -25.53 24.22
C ILE A 395 1.05 -24.87 23.09
N GLU A 396 0.96 -25.45 21.92
CA GLU A 396 0.23 -24.90 20.77
C GLU A 396 -1.27 -24.77 21.09
N LYS A 397 -1.86 -25.75 21.77
CA LYS A 397 -3.26 -25.68 22.22
C LYS A 397 -3.51 -24.52 23.18
N ALA A 398 -2.65 -24.34 24.18
CA ALA A 398 -2.75 -23.24 25.13
C ALA A 398 -2.66 -21.88 24.41
N GLN A 399 -1.78 -21.75 23.41
CA GLN A 399 -1.65 -20.53 22.61
C GLN A 399 -2.90 -20.24 21.77
N TRP A 400 -3.53 -21.26 21.16
CA TRP A 400 -4.80 -21.10 20.45
C TRP A 400 -5.91 -20.62 21.37
N ILE A 401 -6.00 -21.19 22.57
CA ILE A 401 -6.98 -20.78 23.59
C ILE A 401 -6.77 -19.32 23.94
N GLU A 402 -5.55 -18.92 24.23
CA GLU A 402 -5.20 -17.55 24.59
C GLU A 402 -5.46 -16.57 23.44
N ALA A 403 -5.11 -16.95 22.20
CA ALA A 403 -5.35 -16.12 21.02
C ALA A 403 -6.84 -15.90 20.72
N LEU A 404 -7.70 -16.91 20.99
CA LEU A 404 -9.12 -16.83 20.70
C LEU A 404 -9.95 -16.22 21.85
N HIS A 405 -9.40 -16.16 23.05
CA HIS A 405 -10.11 -15.67 24.24
C HIS A 405 -10.75 -14.26 24.10
N PRO A 406 -10.12 -13.28 23.41
CA PRO A 406 -10.70 -11.94 23.26
C PRO A 406 -11.92 -11.85 22.35
N PHE A 407 -12.19 -12.87 21.51
CA PHE A 407 -13.24 -12.86 20.49
C PHE A 407 -14.61 -13.28 21.05
N THR A 408 -15.13 -12.55 22.00
CA THR A 408 -16.34 -12.93 22.75
C THR A 408 -17.65 -12.78 21.97
N ALA A 409 -17.72 -11.91 20.95
CA ALA A 409 -18.92 -11.64 20.16
C ALA A 409 -18.94 -12.38 18.81
N VAL A 410 -17.94 -13.21 18.52
CA VAL A 410 -17.84 -13.93 17.23
C VAL A 410 -18.98 -14.91 17.09
N LYS A 411 -19.79 -14.71 16.03
CA LYS A 411 -20.92 -15.56 15.61
C LYS A 411 -20.51 -16.54 14.50
N ASP A 412 -19.63 -16.08 13.61
CA ASP A 412 -19.20 -16.80 12.42
C ASP A 412 -17.70 -17.07 12.48
N LEU A 413 -17.32 -18.35 12.52
CA LEU A 413 -15.93 -18.80 12.47
C LEU A 413 -15.64 -19.45 11.12
N HIS A 414 -14.68 -18.91 10.37
CA HIS A 414 -14.26 -19.43 9.07
C HIS A 414 -12.84 -20.02 9.18
N LEU A 415 -12.67 -21.28 8.84
CA LEU A 415 -11.40 -21.99 8.91
C LEU A 415 -11.00 -22.57 7.55
N THR A 416 -9.72 -22.41 7.19
CA THR A 416 -9.14 -23.23 6.12
C THR A 416 -8.95 -24.66 6.60
N ARG A 417 -9.01 -25.63 5.69
CA ARG A 417 -8.99 -27.07 5.97
C ARG A 417 -7.83 -27.47 6.90
N GLU A 418 -6.65 -26.92 6.66
CA GLU A 418 -5.42 -27.28 7.36
C GLU A 418 -5.46 -26.87 8.84
N LEU A 419 -6.21 -25.81 9.17
CA LEU A 419 -6.31 -25.27 10.53
C LEU A 419 -7.47 -25.83 11.35
N VAL A 420 -8.42 -26.54 10.71
CA VAL A 420 -9.61 -27.05 11.41
C VAL A 420 -9.24 -27.96 12.58
N VAL A 421 -8.37 -28.96 12.36
CA VAL A 421 -7.99 -29.93 13.40
C VAL A 421 -7.31 -29.22 14.58
N ARG A 422 -6.47 -28.23 14.31
CA ARG A 422 -5.73 -27.46 15.33
C ARG A 422 -6.65 -26.59 16.16
N VAL A 423 -7.45 -25.76 15.50
CA VAL A 423 -8.34 -24.80 16.18
C VAL A 423 -9.46 -25.53 16.92
N LEU A 424 -10.12 -26.50 16.29
CA LEU A 424 -11.20 -27.26 16.96
C LEU A 424 -10.66 -28.15 18.07
N GLY A 425 -9.47 -28.77 17.88
CA GLY A 425 -8.81 -29.56 18.93
C GLY A 425 -8.51 -28.72 20.19
N ALA A 426 -8.02 -27.49 20.02
CA ALA A 426 -7.80 -26.57 21.12
C ALA A 426 -9.11 -26.18 21.85
N LEU A 427 -10.21 -26.00 21.08
CA LEU A 427 -11.53 -25.63 21.65
C LEU A 427 -12.24 -26.77 22.38
N GLN A 428 -11.88 -28.04 22.12
CA GLN A 428 -12.51 -29.23 22.72
C GLN A 428 -12.00 -29.56 24.13
N GLU A 429 -10.75 -29.24 24.45
CA GLU A 429 -10.12 -29.65 25.72
C GLU A 429 -10.52 -28.82 26.93
N LEU A 430 -11.30 -27.77 26.74
CA LEU A 430 -11.77 -26.96 27.86
C LEU A 430 -12.91 -27.67 28.61
N PRO A 431 -12.80 -27.89 29.92
CA PRO A 431 -13.90 -28.45 30.69
C PRO A 431 -15.10 -27.51 30.64
N TRP A 432 -16.24 -28.02 30.14
CA TRP A 432 -17.50 -27.25 30.03
C TRP A 432 -18.11 -26.92 31.41
N GLU A 433 -17.68 -27.62 32.45
CA GLU A 433 -18.12 -27.41 33.83
C GLU A 433 -17.26 -26.34 34.53
N GLY A 434 -17.67 -25.06 34.45
CA GLY A 434 -17.07 -23.95 35.23
C GLY A 434 -15.90 -23.23 34.57
N GLY A 435 -15.48 -23.61 33.33
CA GLY A 435 -14.44 -22.92 32.59
C GLY A 435 -14.98 -21.79 31.67
N THR A 436 -14.15 -20.83 31.34
CA THR A 436 -14.47 -19.73 30.42
C THR A 436 -14.97 -20.29 29.08
N ASN A 437 -16.22 -20.05 28.74
CA ASN A 437 -16.82 -20.50 27.49
C ASN A 437 -16.12 -19.75 26.31
N MET A 438 -15.28 -20.48 25.56
CA MET A 438 -14.56 -19.91 24.42
C MET A 438 -15.53 -19.69 23.25
N LEU A 439 -15.46 -18.52 22.61
CA LEU A 439 -16.36 -18.10 21.54
C LEU A 439 -17.83 -18.28 21.94
N PRO A 440 -18.31 -17.65 23.03
CA PRO A 440 -19.63 -17.94 23.61
C PRO A 440 -20.78 -17.60 22.66
N ALA A 441 -20.59 -16.67 21.72
CA ALA A 441 -21.60 -16.25 20.75
C ALA A 441 -21.58 -17.06 19.44
N LEU A 442 -20.70 -18.08 19.31
CA LEU A 442 -20.53 -18.84 18.06
C LEU A 442 -21.82 -19.57 17.64
N GLN A 443 -22.27 -19.28 16.42
CA GLN A 443 -23.49 -19.82 15.81
C GLN A 443 -23.19 -20.65 14.54
N SER A 444 -22.17 -20.24 13.77
CA SER A 444 -21.85 -20.83 12.48
C SER A 444 -20.37 -21.17 12.36
N LEU A 445 -20.07 -22.37 11.88
CA LEU A 445 -18.73 -22.81 11.53
C LEU A 445 -18.65 -23.03 10.02
N PHE A 446 -17.77 -22.27 9.36
CA PHE A 446 -17.54 -22.34 7.92
C PHE A 446 -16.19 -22.99 7.64
N ILE A 447 -16.16 -24.05 6.81
CA ILE A 447 -14.96 -24.80 6.46
C ILE A 447 -14.70 -24.68 4.97
N GLU A 448 -13.46 -24.30 4.59
CA GLU A 448 -13.03 -24.19 3.20
C GLU A 448 -12.81 -25.57 2.58
N GLY A 449 -13.36 -25.78 1.35
CA GLY A 449 -13.16 -26.97 0.53
C GLY A 449 -13.88 -28.21 1.05
N PHE A 450 -14.24 -29.13 0.14
CA PHE A 450 -15.05 -30.27 0.49
C PHE A 450 -14.50 -31.60 -0.05
N GLU A 451 -13.45 -32.10 0.60
CA GLU A 451 -13.22 -33.57 0.67
C GLU A 451 -12.69 -33.86 2.09
N PRO A 452 -13.57 -34.26 3.02
CA PRO A 452 -13.16 -34.52 4.39
C PRO A 452 -12.30 -35.79 4.44
N SER A 453 -11.09 -35.67 5.01
CA SER A 453 -10.37 -36.82 5.54
C SER A 453 -11.13 -37.33 6.76
N GLU A 454 -11.04 -38.63 7.09
CA GLU A 454 -11.72 -39.24 8.27
C GLU A 454 -11.40 -38.44 9.55
N SER A 455 -10.14 -38.08 9.78
CA SER A 455 -9.71 -37.32 10.95
C SER A 455 -10.32 -35.92 11.04
N LEU A 456 -10.50 -35.23 9.91
CA LEU A 456 -11.13 -33.93 9.84
C LEU A 456 -12.63 -34.04 10.20
N GLN A 457 -13.31 -35.03 9.65
CA GLN A 457 -14.73 -35.26 9.91
C GLN A 457 -14.98 -35.66 11.37
N GLU A 458 -14.08 -36.44 11.96
CA GLU A 458 -14.14 -36.81 13.36
C GLU A 458 -14.02 -35.58 14.27
N SER A 459 -12.99 -34.70 14.06
CA SER A 459 -12.80 -33.48 14.83
C SER A 459 -14.00 -32.54 14.73
N ILE A 460 -14.57 -32.36 13.54
CA ILE A 460 -15.77 -31.52 13.33
C ILE A 460 -16.96 -32.11 14.10
N THR A 461 -17.19 -33.42 13.96
CA THR A 461 -18.32 -34.09 14.60
C THR A 461 -18.22 -34.01 16.12
N GLN A 462 -17.04 -34.26 16.68
CA GLN A 462 -16.79 -34.17 18.12
C GLN A 462 -17.07 -32.73 18.63
N PHE A 463 -16.54 -31.69 17.93
CA PHE A 463 -16.78 -30.32 18.31
C PHE A 463 -18.25 -29.91 18.28
N VAL A 464 -18.96 -30.22 17.17
CA VAL A 464 -20.37 -29.85 17.02
C VAL A 464 -21.23 -30.59 18.08
N THR A 465 -20.96 -31.87 18.32
CA THR A 465 -21.65 -32.65 19.34
C THR A 465 -21.41 -32.11 20.75
N ALA A 466 -20.17 -31.78 21.07
CA ALA A 466 -19.84 -31.19 22.37
C ALA A 466 -20.55 -29.84 22.60
N ARG A 467 -20.60 -28.98 21.58
CA ARG A 467 -21.34 -27.72 21.63
C ARG A 467 -22.84 -27.89 21.77
N GLN A 468 -23.40 -28.87 21.10
CA GLN A 468 -24.83 -29.22 21.19
C GLN A 468 -25.19 -29.72 22.60
N LEU A 469 -24.38 -30.60 23.20
CA LEU A 469 -24.56 -31.08 24.56
C LEU A 469 -24.45 -29.97 25.60
N ALA A 470 -23.62 -28.98 25.35
CA ALA A 470 -23.46 -27.80 26.20
C ALA A 470 -24.59 -26.75 26.02
N GLY A 471 -25.57 -26.98 25.15
CA GLY A 471 -26.68 -26.06 24.91
C GLY A 471 -26.38 -24.90 23.95
N HIS A 472 -25.24 -24.95 23.26
CA HIS A 472 -24.78 -23.93 22.30
C HIS A 472 -24.61 -24.53 20.89
N PRO A 473 -25.67 -24.94 20.21
CA PRO A 473 -25.57 -25.61 18.91
C PRO A 473 -24.93 -24.71 17.88
N VAL A 474 -24.05 -25.29 17.04
CA VAL A 474 -23.34 -24.60 15.95
C VAL A 474 -23.73 -25.21 14.62
N ALA A 475 -24.12 -24.36 13.64
CA ALA A 475 -24.42 -24.77 12.27
C ALA A 475 -23.11 -24.93 11.47
N LEU A 476 -23.02 -26.05 10.72
CA LEU A 476 -21.86 -26.29 9.85
C LEU A 476 -22.17 -25.84 8.42
N HIS A 477 -21.29 -25.08 7.83
CA HIS A 477 -21.39 -24.56 6.47
C HIS A 477 -20.11 -24.80 5.68
N HIS A 478 -20.23 -24.87 4.36
CA HIS A 478 -19.10 -24.88 3.44
C HIS A 478 -18.94 -23.50 2.81
N TRP A 479 -17.70 -23.05 2.62
CA TRP A 479 -17.43 -21.80 1.96
C TRP A 479 -16.27 -21.93 0.97
N LYS A 480 -16.23 -21.01 0.00
CA LYS A 480 -15.10 -20.85 -0.90
C LYS A 480 -14.43 -19.52 -0.56
N ARG A 481 -13.13 -19.56 -0.44
CA ARG A 481 -12.33 -18.37 -0.20
C ARG A 481 -12.50 -17.41 -1.36
N GLU A 482 -13.03 -16.24 -1.11
CA GLU A 482 -12.92 -15.12 -2.04
C GLU A 482 -11.50 -14.56 -1.89
N ILE A 483 -10.74 -14.56 -2.99
CA ILE A 483 -9.38 -13.97 -3.01
C ILE A 483 -9.57 -12.45 -2.95
N TRP A 484 -9.13 -11.86 -1.87
CA TRP A 484 -9.22 -10.41 -1.58
C TRP A 484 -8.00 -9.66 -2.10
#